data_13e9f439e0319a112b31f6808739500e
#
_entry.id   13e9f439e0319a112b31f6808739500e
#
_cell.length_a   1.000
_cell.length_b   1.000
_cell.length_c   1.000
_cell.angle_alpha   90.00
_cell.angle_beta   90.00
_cell.angle_gamma   90.00
#
_symmetry.space_group_name_H-M   'P 1'
#
loop_
_entity.id
_entity.type
_entity.pdbx_description
1 polymer ?
#
loop_
_entity_poly.entity_id
_entity_poly.type
_entity_poly.pdbx_seq_one_letter_code
_entity_poly.pdbx_strand_id
1 'polypeptide(L)'
;MRSISALGRSWAKLAAAAVTLAFVTLCGASAGWAQSADTAKYIIGPGDMLQVSVWHNPELSTSVPVRPDGRISTPLVADVMAAGRTPEELGRDIEARLKKYVADPLVTVIVSSFVGPLSQQVRIVGEAASPKALSYQANMTVLDAMIAVGGLTPYASGNRAKLVRKIGGKEVSTTLRLSDLLKGGDMSANTELQPGDIIIIPQSFF
;
A
#
# COMPACT_ATOMS: atom_id res chain seq x y z
N MET A 1 -68.56 29.66 48.53
CA MET A 1 -67.78 28.40 48.57
C MET A 1 -67.98 27.69 47.27
N ARG A 2 -67.09 27.85 46.29
CA ARG A 2 -67.03 27.09 44.99
C ARG A 2 -65.60 26.87 44.61
N SER A 3 -65.19 25.65 44.81
CA SER A 3 -64.40 24.75 44.04
C SER A 3 -63.32 25.33 43.08
N ILE A 4 -62.07 25.32 43.57
CA ILE A 4 -60.87 25.44 42.78
C ILE A 4 -60.18 24.05 42.80
N SER A 5 -60.53 23.17 41.86
CA SER A 5 -59.86 21.86 41.77
C SER A 5 -59.89 21.20 40.38
N ALA A 6 -59.77 21.98 39.27
CA ALA A 6 -59.84 21.40 37.95
C ALA A 6 -58.65 21.79 36.97
N LEU A 7 -57.72 22.60 37.41
CA LEU A 7 -56.63 23.07 36.49
C LEU A 7 -55.28 22.33 36.62
N GLY A 8 -55.15 21.42 37.59
CA GLY A 8 -53.86 20.76 37.90
C GLY A 8 -53.52 19.48 37.09
N ARG A 9 -54.47 18.95 36.32
CA ARG A 9 -54.29 17.63 35.64
C ARG A 9 -53.89 17.62 34.18
N SER A 10 -53.97 18.76 33.53
CA SER A 10 -53.64 18.86 32.10
C SER A 10 -52.14 19.12 31.81
N TRP A 11 -51.43 19.73 32.74
CA TRP A 11 -50.01 20.08 32.57
C TRP A 11 -49.07 18.87 32.76
N ALA A 12 -49.43 17.93 33.60
CA ALA A 12 -48.65 16.72 33.81
C ALA A 12 -48.62 15.78 32.59
N LYS A 13 -49.66 15.80 31.76
CA LYS A 13 -49.73 15.00 30.53
C LYS A 13 -48.97 15.61 29.34
N LEU A 14 -48.80 16.90 29.30
CA LEU A 14 -48.03 17.59 28.27
C LEU A 14 -46.53 17.53 28.52
N ALA A 15 -46.07 17.48 29.78
CA ALA A 15 -44.66 17.31 30.11
C ALA A 15 -44.16 15.89 29.85
N ALA A 16 -44.97 14.87 29.99
CA ALA A 16 -44.62 13.47 29.71
C ALA A 16 -44.47 13.18 28.19
N ALA A 17 -45.25 13.87 27.34
CA ALA A 17 -45.15 13.73 25.88
C ALA A 17 -43.93 14.41 25.28
N ALA A 18 -43.44 15.48 25.88
CA ALA A 18 -42.24 16.19 25.41
C ALA A 18 -40.94 15.44 25.72
N VAL A 19 -40.86 14.68 26.81
CA VAL A 19 -39.66 13.93 27.19
C VAL A 19 -39.50 12.65 26.35
N THR A 20 -40.62 12.02 25.95
CA THR A 20 -40.53 10.83 25.05
C THR A 20 -40.19 11.17 23.62
N LEU A 21 -40.48 12.38 23.12
CA LEU A 21 -40.12 12.80 21.76
C LEU A 21 -38.66 13.21 21.65
N ALA A 22 -38.01 13.68 22.73
CA ALA A 22 -36.60 14.05 22.76
C ALA A 22 -35.64 12.83 22.81
N PHE A 23 -36.14 11.65 23.27
CA PHE A 23 -35.30 10.46 23.40
C PHE A 23 -35.20 9.61 22.12
N VAL A 24 -36.13 9.80 21.16
CA VAL A 24 -36.13 9.07 19.88
C VAL A 24 -35.23 9.72 18.80
N THR A 25 -34.89 11.00 18.97
CA THR A 25 -34.05 11.72 17.98
C THR A 25 -32.53 11.63 18.21
N LEU A 26 -32.05 10.99 19.29
CA LEU A 26 -30.63 10.87 19.60
C LEU A 26 -30.02 9.52 19.24
N CYS A 27 -30.76 8.61 18.61
CA CYS A 27 -30.28 7.27 18.25
C CYS A 27 -30.09 7.06 16.73
N GLY A 28 -29.92 8.12 15.96
CA GLY A 28 -29.84 8.03 14.51
C GLY A 28 -28.80 8.91 13.88
N ALA A 29 -27.49 8.68 14.09
CA ALA A 29 -26.43 9.08 13.16
C ALA A 29 -25.07 8.54 13.58
N SER A 30 -24.91 7.25 13.76
CA SER A 30 -23.62 6.60 13.51
C SER A 30 -23.61 6.12 12.06
N ALA A 31 -23.60 7.07 11.14
CA ALA A 31 -23.12 6.79 9.80
C ALA A 31 -21.64 6.42 9.94
N GLY A 32 -21.38 5.15 10.16
CA GLY A 32 -20.05 4.59 10.06
C GLY A 32 -19.55 4.91 8.66
N TRP A 33 -18.62 5.83 8.58
CA TRP A 33 -17.79 6.02 7.41
C TRP A 33 -16.94 4.76 7.32
N ALA A 34 -17.48 3.74 6.61
CA ALA A 34 -16.66 2.66 6.12
C ALA A 34 -15.66 3.33 5.16
N GLN A 35 -14.53 3.72 5.71
CA GLN A 35 -13.36 4.11 4.95
C GLN A 35 -12.97 2.83 4.23
N SER A 36 -13.43 2.68 2.97
CA SER A 36 -12.89 1.69 2.06
C SER A 36 -11.40 1.99 2.03
N ALA A 37 -10.61 1.16 2.69
CA ALA A 37 -9.17 1.13 2.47
C ALA A 37 -9.04 0.86 0.97
N ASP A 38 -8.78 1.92 0.21
CA ASP A 38 -8.40 1.82 -1.20
C ASP A 38 -7.03 1.13 -1.17
N THR A 39 -7.09 -0.21 -1.15
CA THR A 39 -5.89 -1.04 -1.17
C THR A 39 -5.24 -0.74 -2.50
N ALA A 40 -4.18 0.06 -2.47
CA ALA A 40 -3.44 0.49 -3.64
C ALA A 40 -3.14 -0.74 -4.49
N LYS A 41 -3.78 -0.84 -5.66
CA LYS A 41 -3.61 -1.97 -6.57
C LYS A 41 -2.16 -2.01 -7.03
N TYR A 42 -1.58 -3.19 -7.04
CA TYR A 42 -0.22 -3.37 -7.53
C TYR A 42 -0.11 -2.95 -9.00
N ILE A 43 0.89 -2.15 -9.30
CA ILE A 43 1.23 -1.71 -10.67
C ILE A 43 2.49 -2.45 -11.11
N ILE A 44 2.37 -3.17 -12.22
CA ILE A 44 3.47 -3.92 -12.82
C ILE A 44 4.60 -2.97 -13.22
N GLY A 45 5.83 -3.36 -12.87
CA GLY A 45 7.06 -2.63 -13.20
C GLY A 45 8.02 -3.42 -14.07
N PRO A 46 8.98 -2.73 -14.73
CA PRO A 46 10.09 -3.40 -15.41
C PRO A 46 10.88 -4.28 -14.43
N GLY A 47 11.22 -5.50 -14.85
CA GLY A 47 11.93 -6.49 -14.04
C GLY A 47 11.02 -7.45 -13.28
N ASP A 48 9.72 -7.18 -13.19
CA ASP A 48 8.77 -8.13 -12.60
C ASP A 48 8.72 -9.42 -13.40
N MET A 49 8.52 -10.53 -12.71
CA MET A 49 8.27 -11.83 -13.34
C MET A 49 6.78 -12.11 -13.34
N LEU A 50 6.21 -12.27 -14.51
CA LEU A 50 4.79 -12.53 -14.68
C LEU A 50 4.57 -13.97 -15.14
N GLN A 51 3.64 -14.66 -14.51
CA GLN A 51 3.11 -15.93 -15.00
C GLN A 51 1.76 -15.63 -15.67
N VAL A 52 1.73 -15.81 -16.98
CA VAL A 52 0.51 -15.70 -17.80
C VAL A 52 -0.05 -17.10 -17.97
N SER A 53 -1.26 -17.34 -17.49
CA SER A 53 -1.97 -18.60 -17.59
C SER A 53 -3.19 -18.44 -18.49
N VAL A 54 -3.30 -19.26 -19.52
CA VAL A 54 -4.45 -19.29 -20.43
C VAL A 54 -5.24 -20.55 -20.17
N TRP A 55 -6.50 -20.39 -19.75
CA TRP A 55 -7.37 -21.50 -19.38
C TRP A 55 -7.58 -22.46 -20.58
N HIS A 56 -7.48 -23.75 -20.32
CA HIS A 56 -7.56 -24.83 -21.31
C HIS A 56 -6.49 -24.81 -22.41
N ASN A 57 -5.49 -23.90 -22.36
CA ASN A 57 -4.41 -23.82 -23.36
C ASN A 57 -3.06 -23.71 -22.62
N PRO A 58 -2.55 -24.80 -22.07
CA PRO A 58 -1.28 -24.81 -21.34
C PRO A 58 -0.08 -24.42 -22.22
N GLU A 59 -0.15 -24.68 -23.52
CA GLU A 59 0.88 -24.33 -24.52
C GLU A 59 0.99 -22.80 -24.74
N LEU A 60 -0.05 -22.04 -24.39
CA LEU A 60 -0.04 -20.56 -24.41
C LEU A 60 0.31 -19.97 -23.05
N SER A 61 0.34 -20.80 -22.00
CA SER A 61 0.71 -20.37 -20.67
C SER A 61 2.23 -20.32 -20.52
N THR A 62 2.75 -19.19 -19.98
CA THR A 62 4.19 -18.97 -19.91
C THR A 62 4.56 -18.04 -18.76
N SER A 63 5.81 -18.15 -18.30
CA SER A 63 6.39 -17.22 -17.35
C SER A 63 7.36 -16.31 -18.09
N VAL A 64 7.13 -15.01 -18.01
CA VAL A 64 7.88 -13.99 -18.76
C VAL A 64 8.30 -12.83 -17.88
N PRO A 65 9.55 -12.32 -18.00
CA PRO A 65 9.95 -11.10 -17.35
C PRO A 65 9.38 -9.88 -18.08
N VAL A 66 9.06 -8.84 -17.34
CA VAL A 66 8.78 -7.52 -17.90
C VAL A 66 10.13 -6.89 -18.33
N ARG A 67 10.25 -6.62 -19.62
CA ARG A 67 11.47 -6.05 -20.21
C ARG A 67 11.70 -4.61 -19.69
N PRO A 68 12.93 -4.07 -19.82
CA PRO A 68 13.21 -2.69 -19.43
C PRO A 68 12.36 -1.64 -20.16
N ASP A 69 11.87 -1.96 -21.37
CA ASP A 69 10.92 -1.11 -22.13
C ASP A 69 9.47 -1.22 -21.62
N GLY A 70 9.23 -1.99 -20.55
CA GLY A 70 7.91 -2.20 -19.94
C GLY A 70 7.02 -3.18 -20.69
N ARG A 71 7.53 -3.87 -21.71
CA ARG A 71 6.75 -4.82 -22.53
C ARG A 71 7.00 -6.26 -22.15
N ILE A 72 6.02 -7.10 -22.47
CA ILE A 72 6.15 -8.57 -22.42
C ILE A 72 5.83 -9.17 -23.79
N SER A 73 6.29 -10.38 -24.03
CA SER A 73 5.92 -11.17 -25.20
C SER A 73 5.48 -12.55 -24.73
N THR A 74 4.31 -12.95 -25.12
CA THR A 74 3.73 -14.29 -24.86
C THR A 74 3.51 -15.02 -26.17
N PRO A 75 3.30 -16.33 -26.18
CA PRO A 75 2.93 -17.06 -27.39
C PRO A 75 1.71 -16.39 -28.08
N LEU A 76 1.78 -16.26 -29.39
CA LEU A 76 0.79 -15.59 -30.27
C LEU A 76 0.57 -14.10 -30.01
N VAL A 77 1.03 -13.53 -28.90
CA VAL A 77 0.81 -12.11 -28.56
C VAL A 77 2.15 -11.47 -28.18
N ALA A 78 2.76 -10.80 -29.12
CA ALA A 78 4.02 -10.10 -28.92
C ALA A 78 3.81 -8.63 -28.50
N ASP A 79 4.83 -8.06 -27.82
CA ASP A 79 4.96 -6.63 -27.52
C ASP A 79 3.75 -5.97 -26.83
N VAL A 80 3.24 -6.61 -25.79
CA VAL A 80 2.17 -6.05 -24.95
C VAL A 80 2.78 -5.15 -23.89
N MET A 81 2.27 -3.93 -23.75
CA MET A 81 2.66 -3.05 -22.66
C MET A 81 2.13 -3.61 -21.33
N ALA A 82 3.03 -3.97 -20.42
CA ALA A 82 2.71 -4.49 -19.10
C ALA A 82 2.97 -3.47 -18.00
N ALA A 83 4.07 -2.73 -18.09
CA ALA A 83 4.42 -1.72 -17.09
C ALA A 83 3.37 -0.60 -17.01
N GLY A 84 3.07 -0.16 -15.78
CA GLY A 84 2.07 0.86 -15.52
C GLY A 84 0.63 0.35 -15.48
N ARG A 85 0.41 -0.95 -15.68
CA ARG A 85 -0.92 -1.60 -15.61
C ARG A 85 -1.03 -2.52 -14.41
N THR A 86 -2.26 -2.80 -14.02
CA THR A 86 -2.54 -3.88 -13.06
C THR A 86 -2.52 -5.25 -13.77
N PRO A 87 -2.30 -6.37 -13.03
CA PRO A 87 -2.38 -7.70 -13.61
C PRO A 87 -3.71 -8.00 -14.29
N GLU A 88 -4.83 -7.47 -13.74
CA GLU A 88 -6.16 -7.63 -14.31
C GLU A 88 -6.31 -6.92 -15.66
N GLU A 89 -5.82 -5.68 -15.78
CA GLU A 89 -5.85 -4.91 -17.01
C GLU A 89 -5.00 -5.56 -18.10
N LEU A 90 -3.81 -6.06 -17.71
CA LEU A 90 -2.94 -6.79 -18.63
C LEU A 90 -3.60 -8.08 -19.12
N GLY A 91 -4.25 -8.83 -18.22
CA GLY A 91 -4.99 -10.04 -18.58
C GLY A 91 -6.05 -9.77 -19.67
N ARG A 92 -6.87 -8.73 -19.47
CA ARG A 92 -7.90 -8.33 -20.44
C ARG A 92 -7.32 -7.89 -21.79
N ASP A 93 -6.17 -7.21 -21.81
CA ASP A 93 -5.52 -6.81 -23.08
C ASP A 93 -4.98 -8.04 -23.82
N ILE A 94 -4.40 -9.01 -23.11
CA ILE A 94 -3.95 -10.28 -23.70
C ILE A 94 -5.15 -11.09 -24.24
N GLU A 95 -6.25 -11.19 -23.47
CA GLU A 95 -7.49 -11.85 -23.92
C GLU A 95 -8.03 -11.25 -25.22
N ALA A 96 -8.11 -9.90 -25.27
CA ALA A 96 -8.59 -9.20 -26.46
C ALA A 96 -7.76 -9.52 -27.71
N ARG A 97 -6.44 -9.68 -27.55
CA ARG A 97 -5.52 -10.01 -28.63
C ARG A 97 -5.56 -11.49 -29.02
N LEU A 98 -5.72 -12.38 -28.04
CA LEU A 98 -5.82 -13.84 -28.25
C LEU A 98 -7.11 -14.24 -28.93
N LYS A 99 -8.20 -13.48 -28.84
CA LYS A 99 -9.50 -13.74 -29.54
C LYS A 99 -9.37 -13.94 -31.03
N LYS A 100 -8.28 -13.49 -31.65
CA LYS A 100 -8.00 -13.72 -33.08
C LYS A 100 -7.56 -15.17 -33.37
N TYR A 101 -7.11 -15.89 -32.36
CA TYR A 101 -6.47 -17.20 -32.50
C TYR A 101 -7.19 -18.27 -31.70
N VAL A 102 -7.86 -17.90 -30.60
CA VAL A 102 -8.50 -18.82 -29.66
C VAL A 102 -9.93 -18.32 -29.40
N ALA A 103 -10.91 -19.24 -29.40
CA ALA A 103 -12.28 -18.94 -29.01
C ALA A 103 -12.36 -18.77 -27.50
N ASP A 104 -12.96 -17.66 -27.04
CA ASP A 104 -13.20 -17.33 -25.63
C ASP A 104 -12.00 -17.57 -24.69
N PRO A 105 -10.83 -16.94 -24.97
CA PRO A 105 -9.66 -17.10 -24.12
C PRO A 105 -9.91 -16.45 -22.76
N LEU A 106 -9.64 -17.16 -21.66
CA LEU A 106 -9.62 -16.64 -20.29
C LEU A 106 -8.16 -16.59 -19.82
N VAL A 107 -7.66 -15.40 -19.52
CA VAL A 107 -6.26 -15.16 -19.16
C VAL A 107 -6.15 -14.67 -17.73
N THR A 108 -5.35 -15.37 -16.94
CA THR A 108 -4.97 -14.94 -15.59
C THR A 108 -3.50 -14.55 -15.59
N VAL A 109 -3.19 -13.35 -15.10
CA VAL A 109 -1.82 -12.86 -14.90
C VAL A 109 -1.49 -12.86 -13.41
N ILE A 110 -0.44 -13.58 -13.03
CA ILE A 110 0.05 -13.68 -11.67
C ILE A 110 1.46 -13.08 -11.64
N VAL A 111 1.71 -12.17 -10.71
CA VAL A 111 3.06 -11.63 -10.47
C VAL A 111 3.79 -12.59 -9.53
N SER A 112 4.77 -13.33 -10.04
CA SER A 112 5.52 -14.34 -9.27
C SER A 112 6.75 -13.76 -8.57
N SER A 113 7.30 -12.64 -9.07
CA SER A 113 8.38 -11.91 -8.42
C SER A 113 8.16 -10.41 -8.62
N PHE A 114 8.20 -9.68 -7.51
CA PHE A 114 7.90 -8.26 -7.47
C PHE A 114 9.22 -7.47 -7.42
N VAL A 115 9.57 -6.79 -8.47
CA VAL A 115 10.60 -5.74 -8.46
C VAL A 115 9.92 -4.38 -8.33
N GLY A 116 8.82 -4.19 -9.06
CA GLY A 116 8.01 -2.98 -9.07
C GLY A 116 8.71 -1.77 -9.69
N PRO A 117 7.98 -0.72 -10.04
CA PRO A 117 8.57 0.53 -10.49
C PRO A 117 9.37 1.18 -9.37
N LEU A 118 10.42 1.94 -9.72
CA LEU A 118 11.28 2.65 -8.76
C LEU A 118 10.50 3.54 -7.78
N SER A 119 9.34 4.03 -8.21
CA SER A 119 8.42 4.82 -7.38
C SER A 119 7.74 4.01 -6.26
N GLN A 120 7.75 2.67 -6.35
CA GLN A 120 7.18 1.77 -5.36
C GLN A 120 8.27 0.98 -4.59
N GLN A 121 9.51 1.41 -4.66
CA GLN A 121 10.62 0.80 -3.95
C GLN A 121 11.09 1.70 -2.81
N VAL A 122 11.53 1.08 -1.72
CA VAL A 122 12.31 1.73 -0.66
C VAL A 122 13.78 1.39 -0.92
N ARG A 123 14.63 2.39 -1.01
CA ARG A 123 16.05 2.22 -1.33
C ARG A 123 16.91 2.47 -0.10
N ILE A 124 17.76 1.53 0.23
CA ILE A 124 18.71 1.66 1.34
C ILE A 124 20.12 1.76 0.78
N VAL A 125 20.82 2.83 1.12
CA VAL A 125 22.16 3.17 0.63
C VAL A 125 23.10 3.47 1.79
N GLY A 126 24.38 3.19 1.60
CA GLY A 126 25.45 3.45 2.57
C GLY A 126 25.72 2.25 3.48
N GLU A 127 25.95 2.50 4.77
CA GLU A 127 26.46 1.53 5.75
C GLU A 127 25.38 0.59 6.32
N ALA A 128 24.59 -0.03 5.45
CA ALA A 128 23.79 -1.21 5.77
C ALA A 128 24.57 -2.49 5.46
N ALA A 129 24.26 -3.61 6.11
CA ALA A 129 24.93 -4.89 5.87
C ALA A 129 24.78 -5.36 4.41
N SER A 130 23.62 -5.15 3.80
CA SER A 130 23.33 -5.44 2.38
C SER A 130 22.50 -4.32 1.78
N PRO A 131 23.12 -3.21 1.31
CA PRO A 131 22.40 -2.11 0.68
C PRO A 131 21.67 -2.61 -0.57
N LYS A 132 20.37 -2.36 -0.65
CA LYS A 132 19.53 -2.76 -1.80
C LYS A 132 18.23 -1.97 -1.87
N ALA A 133 17.55 -2.08 -3.00
CA ALA A 133 16.17 -1.66 -3.14
C ALA A 133 15.23 -2.77 -2.67
N LEU A 134 14.20 -2.40 -1.92
CA LEU A 134 13.14 -3.29 -1.43
C LEU A 134 11.83 -2.87 -2.06
N SER A 135 11.02 -3.82 -2.51
CA SER A 135 9.63 -3.53 -2.90
C SER A 135 8.86 -3.06 -1.67
N TYR A 136 8.17 -1.92 -1.78
CA TYR A 136 7.35 -1.41 -0.69
C TYR A 136 6.18 -2.35 -0.40
N GLN A 137 5.94 -2.60 0.86
CA GLN A 137 4.75 -3.32 1.34
C GLN A 137 3.90 -2.39 2.20
N ALA A 138 2.59 -2.60 2.19
CA ALA A 138 1.67 -1.80 3.01
C ALA A 138 2.08 -1.84 4.49
N ASN A 139 2.11 -0.68 5.14
CA ASN A 139 2.53 -0.48 6.53
C ASN A 139 3.99 -0.84 6.83
N MET A 140 4.86 -0.89 5.81
CA MET A 140 6.28 -1.14 5.97
C MET A 140 6.92 -0.03 6.81
N THR A 141 7.73 -0.43 7.80
CA THR A 141 8.44 0.49 8.68
C THR A 141 9.95 0.48 8.44
N VAL A 142 10.64 1.45 9.03
CA VAL A 142 12.11 1.50 9.02
C VAL A 142 12.72 0.23 9.62
N LEU A 143 12.12 -0.33 10.68
CA LEU A 143 12.58 -1.58 11.29
C LEU A 143 12.51 -2.75 10.30
N ASP A 144 11.41 -2.90 9.56
CA ASP A 144 11.24 -3.95 8.55
C ASP A 144 12.29 -3.83 7.45
N ALA A 145 12.53 -2.61 6.99
CA ALA A 145 13.55 -2.34 5.98
C ALA A 145 14.95 -2.71 6.50
N MET A 146 15.28 -2.37 7.76
CA MET A 146 16.57 -2.70 8.35
C MET A 146 16.76 -4.21 8.57
N ILE A 147 15.69 -4.94 8.94
CA ILE A 147 15.71 -6.40 9.03
C ILE A 147 16.01 -7.00 7.65
N ALA A 148 15.35 -6.51 6.60
CA ALA A 148 15.49 -7.03 5.24
C ALA A 148 16.91 -6.82 4.66
N VAL A 149 17.64 -5.78 5.10
CA VAL A 149 19.04 -5.51 4.67
C VAL A 149 20.10 -6.06 5.67
N GLY A 150 19.68 -6.76 6.72
CA GLY A 150 20.58 -7.38 7.70
C GLY A 150 21.15 -6.40 8.73
N GLY A 151 20.53 -5.23 8.91
CA GLY A 151 20.94 -4.23 9.90
C GLY A 151 22.06 -3.28 9.44
N LEU A 152 22.74 -2.70 10.41
CA LEU A 152 23.83 -1.74 10.22
C LEU A 152 25.19 -2.42 10.22
N THR A 153 26.15 -1.90 9.43
CA THR A 153 27.55 -2.30 9.55
C THR A 153 28.16 -1.77 10.87
N PRO A 154 29.29 -2.33 11.33
CA PRO A 154 30.02 -1.81 12.49
C PRO A 154 30.48 -0.34 12.30
N TYR A 155 30.62 0.10 11.06
CA TYR A 155 31.10 1.43 10.72
C TYR A 155 29.94 2.43 10.47
N ALA A 156 28.71 2.01 10.64
CA ALA A 156 27.53 2.83 10.39
C ALA A 156 27.33 3.89 11.49
N SER A 157 27.02 5.12 11.08
CA SER A 157 26.52 6.16 11.96
C SER A 157 24.99 6.17 11.97
N GLY A 158 24.38 5.15 12.61
CA GLY A 158 22.94 4.89 12.51
C GLY A 158 22.05 6.04 13.01
N ASN A 159 22.46 6.81 14.03
CA ASN A 159 21.68 7.94 14.54
C ASN A 159 21.83 9.22 13.68
N ARG A 160 22.69 9.17 12.66
CA ARG A 160 22.80 10.23 11.63
C ARG A 160 22.22 9.80 10.28
N ALA A 161 21.55 8.67 10.24
CA ALA A 161 20.85 8.23 9.04
C ALA A 161 19.74 9.23 8.64
N LYS A 162 19.46 9.29 7.35
CA LYS A 162 18.46 10.21 6.80
C LYS A 162 17.43 9.43 5.99
N LEU A 163 16.17 9.75 6.20
CA LEU A 163 15.07 9.38 5.32
C LEU A 163 14.82 10.52 4.36
N VAL A 164 14.97 10.30 3.08
CA VAL A 164 14.67 11.27 2.02
C VAL A 164 13.38 10.82 1.35
N ARG A 165 12.38 11.70 1.41
CA ARG A 165 11.04 11.49 0.84
C ARG A 165 10.71 12.59 -0.15
N LYS A 166 10.11 12.25 -1.27
CA LYS A 166 9.67 13.22 -2.27
C LYS A 166 8.18 13.51 -2.08
N ILE A 167 7.86 14.72 -1.62
CA ILE A 167 6.49 15.20 -1.40
C ILE A 167 6.20 16.36 -2.35
N GLY A 168 5.23 16.18 -3.25
CA GLY A 168 4.84 17.24 -4.19
C GLY A 168 5.99 17.75 -5.08
N GLY A 169 6.95 16.88 -5.42
CA GLY A 169 8.13 17.23 -6.23
C GLY A 169 9.30 17.82 -5.45
N LYS A 170 9.14 18.10 -4.14
CA LYS A 170 10.20 18.57 -3.24
C LYS A 170 10.76 17.43 -2.41
N GLU A 171 12.05 17.43 -2.17
CA GLU A 171 12.72 16.45 -1.29
C GLU A 171 12.69 16.95 0.16
N VAL A 172 12.16 16.11 1.04
CA VAL A 172 12.13 16.33 2.49
C VAL A 172 13.07 15.31 3.13
N SER A 173 14.01 15.78 3.95
CA SER A 173 14.96 14.92 4.66
C SER A 173 14.66 14.93 6.15
N THR A 174 14.44 13.74 6.72
CA THR A 174 14.20 13.53 8.16
C THR A 174 15.33 12.67 8.73
N THR A 175 15.85 13.02 9.90
CA THR A 175 16.88 12.22 10.57
C THR A 175 16.25 11.00 11.23
N LEU A 176 16.86 9.84 11.01
CA LEU A 176 16.49 8.57 11.64
C LEU A 176 17.48 8.19 12.73
N ARG A 177 16.99 7.65 13.84
CA ARG A 177 17.81 7.16 14.97
C ARG A 177 17.89 5.63 14.91
N LEU A 178 18.57 5.12 13.88
CA LEU A 178 18.63 3.67 13.62
C LEU A 178 19.40 2.90 14.70
N SER A 179 20.43 3.50 15.32
CA SER A 179 21.16 2.84 16.41
C SER A 179 20.29 2.70 17.66
N ASP A 180 19.51 3.71 18.00
CA ASP A 180 18.58 3.65 19.14
C ASP A 180 17.49 2.63 18.88
N LEU A 181 16.96 2.57 17.66
CA LEU A 181 15.95 1.60 17.25
C LEU A 181 16.49 0.15 17.34
N LEU A 182 17.64 -0.12 16.69
CA LEU A 182 18.14 -1.50 16.50
C LEU A 182 18.93 -2.04 17.69
N LYS A 183 19.68 -1.18 18.39
CA LYS A 183 20.53 -1.58 19.54
C LYS A 183 19.89 -1.23 20.87
N GLY A 184 19.20 -0.08 20.93
CA GLY A 184 18.53 0.41 22.13
C GLY A 184 17.11 -0.10 22.32
N GLY A 185 16.48 -0.65 21.27
CA GLY A 185 15.08 -1.09 21.30
C GLY A 185 14.07 0.08 21.38
N ASP A 186 14.49 1.30 21.04
CA ASP A 186 13.63 2.49 21.09
C ASP A 186 12.64 2.46 19.91
N MET A 187 11.46 1.89 20.16
CA MET A 187 10.39 1.84 19.16
C MET A 187 9.81 3.21 18.79
N SER A 188 10.08 4.26 19.58
CA SER A 188 9.68 5.62 19.21
C SER A 188 10.44 6.16 18.00
N ALA A 189 11.60 5.56 17.69
CA ALA A 189 12.39 5.88 16.52
C ALA A 189 11.93 5.13 15.25
N ASN A 190 10.97 4.20 15.36
CA ASN A 190 10.43 3.46 14.23
C ASN A 190 9.45 4.34 13.45
N THR A 191 9.76 4.59 12.20
CA THR A 191 8.99 5.48 11.31
C THR A 191 8.36 4.66 10.19
N GLU A 192 7.12 4.94 9.83
CA GLU A 192 6.49 4.38 8.63
C GLU A 192 7.16 4.89 7.36
N LEU A 193 7.43 3.96 6.45
CA LEU A 193 7.97 4.23 5.13
C LEU A 193 6.85 4.47 4.12
N GLN A 194 7.17 5.18 3.06
CA GLN A 194 6.30 5.39 1.92
C GLN A 194 6.98 4.91 0.64
N PRO A 195 6.19 4.57 -0.40
CA PRO A 195 6.75 4.21 -1.70
C PRO A 195 7.65 5.33 -2.24
N GLY A 196 8.84 4.96 -2.71
CA GLY A 196 9.84 5.90 -3.22
C GLY A 196 10.82 6.46 -2.19
N ASP A 197 10.68 6.12 -0.91
CA ASP A 197 11.60 6.57 0.14
C ASP A 197 13.03 6.08 -0.08
N ILE A 198 13.99 6.91 0.35
CA ILE A 198 15.41 6.56 0.35
C ILE A 198 15.97 6.69 1.76
N ILE A 199 16.55 5.62 2.28
CA ILE A 199 17.28 5.63 3.56
C ILE A 199 18.77 5.73 3.25
N ILE A 200 19.41 6.78 3.73
CA ILE A 200 20.85 7.02 3.57
C ILE A 200 21.52 6.85 4.92
N ILE A 201 22.44 5.88 5.00
CA ILE A 201 23.16 5.56 6.22
C ILE A 201 24.62 5.98 6.07
N PRO A 202 25.05 7.08 6.69
CA PRO A 202 26.41 7.54 6.56
C PRO A 202 27.39 6.69 7.38
N GLN A 203 28.63 6.70 6.97
CA GLN A 203 29.74 6.12 7.72
C GLN A 203 30.02 6.94 8.97
N SER A 204 30.47 6.26 10.03
CA SER A 204 31.00 6.89 11.23
C SER A 204 32.41 7.41 10.96
N PHE A 205 32.63 8.67 11.22
CA PHE A 205 33.97 9.23 11.33
C PHE A 205 34.33 9.22 12.82
N PHE A 206 34.91 8.13 13.29
CA PHE A 206 35.44 7.89 14.66
C PHE A 206 34.72 8.52 15.84
#